data_8b1ff3e82ee190a1c88c1932f6d1c4b4
#
_entry.id   8b1ff3e82ee190a1c88c1932f6d1c4b4
#
_cell.length_a   1.000
_cell.length_b   1.000
_cell.length_c   1.000
_cell.angle_alpha   90.00
_cell.angle_beta   90.00
_cell.angle_gamma   90.00
#
_symmetry.space_group_name_H-M   'P 1'
#
loop_
_entity.id
_entity.type
_entity.pdbx_description
1 polymer ?
#
loop_
_entity_poly.entity_id
_entity_poly.type
_entity_poly.pdbx_seq_one_letter_code
_entity_poly.pdbx_strand_id
1 'polypeptide(L)'
;MAEIVIGLGTSHSPQLSLTPDTWPLHAENDKRNPYLYGLDGKHHTYEEVLSMVDPSIEKQLDPELWQKRYDACQVGIATVSQKLAEAKVDAVIVIGDDQEEIFHENNFPAMAIYWGDTIANVPEGLQAALKRAAWAYGLEEKEYPVASDLAFHMIGSLMEDQFDMAHSRYLNKGQGMGHAFNFVYTRIMQDKIIPMVPVMLNTYFPPNQPTPERSYRLGQAINKAVQSWDNDKRVAVIASGGLSHFVINEEIDQRVIKDLETKNAQDLFDLPREHISSGSSEIRNWIATAGATEHLDFKLIDYAPCYRSPAGTGCGFPPPGGSPQP
;
A
#
# COMPACT_ATOMS: atom_id res chain seq x y z
N MET A 1 -15.54 21.17 11.36
CA MET A 1 -15.55 20.35 10.10
C MET A 1 -14.43 19.36 10.20
N ALA A 2 -14.65 18.14 9.74
CA ALA A 2 -13.59 17.14 9.72
C ALA A 2 -12.46 17.55 8.76
N GLU A 3 -11.24 17.15 9.07
CA GLU A 3 -10.05 17.49 8.28
C GLU A 3 -9.04 16.35 8.21
N ILE A 4 -8.36 16.23 7.09
CA ILE A 4 -7.19 15.37 6.97
C ILE A 4 -5.99 16.14 7.52
N VAL A 5 -5.47 15.67 8.66
CA VAL A 5 -4.39 16.37 9.39
C VAL A 5 -3.02 15.74 9.16
N ILE A 6 -2.97 14.53 8.61
CA ILE A 6 -1.72 13.84 8.30
C ILE A 6 -1.92 12.83 7.16
N GLY A 7 -0.96 12.81 6.25
CA GLY A 7 -0.79 11.74 5.27
C GLY A 7 0.42 10.89 5.61
N LEU A 8 0.31 9.60 5.50
CA LEU A 8 1.38 8.64 5.75
C LEU A 8 1.44 7.64 4.60
N GLY A 9 2.55 6.95 4.47
CA GLY A 9 2.66 5.84 3.53
C GLY A 9 3.54 4.74 4.09
N THR A 10 3.27 3.51 3.74
CA THR A 10 4.06 2.35 4.16
C THR A 10 3.96 1.24 3.12
N SER A 11 5.02 0.48 2.96
CA SER A 11 4.89 -0.82 2.31
C SER A 11 4.30 -1.84 3.29
N HIS A 12 3.71 -2.87 2.75
CA HIS A 12 3.22 -4.04 3.49
C HIS A 12 3.91 -5.35 3.05
N SER A 13 5.04 -5.24 2.38
CA SER A 13 5.80 -6.38 1.85
C SER A 13 6.16 -7.42 2.93
N PRO A 14 6.20 -8.72 2.59
CA PRO A 14 6.65 -9.77 3.50
C PRO A 14 8.04 -9.51 4.09
N GLN A 15 8.94 -8.85 3.35
CA GLN A 15 10.28 -8.53 3.81
C GLN A 15 10.31 -7.59 5.02
N LEU A 16 9.24 -6.82 5.26
CA LEU A 16 9.09 -5.98 6.46
C LEU A 16 8.65 -6.76 7.69
N SER A 17 7.98 -7.89 7.49
CA SER A 17 7.39 -8.70 8.57
C SER A 17 8.23 -9.92 8.93
N LEU A 18 9.15 -10.31 8.05
CA LEU A 18 10.02 -11.47 8.19
C LEU A 18 11.48 -11.04 8.28
N THR A 19 12.26 -11.75 9.10
CA THR A 19 13.68 -11.48 9.29
C THR A 19 14.51 -11.78 8.04
N PRO A 20 15.64 -11.09 7.82
CA PRO A 20 16.44 -11.18 6.60
C PRO A 20 16.92 -12.59 6.24
N ASP A 21 17.14 -13.45 7.21
CA ASP A 21 17.51 -14.85 6.99
C ASP A 21 16.44 -15.65 6.23
N THR A 22 15.19 -15.17 6.20
CA THR A 22 14.10 -15.78 5.44
C THR A 22 13.93 -15.21 4.03
N TRP A 23 14.58 -14.11 3.68
CA TRP A 23 14.44 -13.45 2.36
C TRP A 23 14.80 -14.38 1.19
N PRO A 24 15.80 -15.26 1.29
CA PRO A 24 16.06 -16.25 0.23
C PRO A 24 14.90 -17.18 -0.09
N LEU A 25 14.01 -17.46 0.89
CA LEU A 25 12.81 -18.27 0.65
C LEU A 25 11.80 -17.55 -0.25
N HIS A 26 11.71 -16.22 -0.15
CA HIS A 26 10.91 -15.40 -1.05
C HIS A 26 11.55 -15.32 -2.44
N ALA A 27 12.87 -15.24 -2.53
CA ALA A 27 13.58 -15.30 -3.80
C ALA A 27 13.29 -16.60 -4.57
N GLU A 28 13.13 -17.73 -3.87
CA GLU A 28 12.72 -18.99 -4.52
C GLU A 28 11.27 -18.93 -5.07
N ASN A 29 10.40 -18.13 -4.46
CA ASN A 29 9.05 -17.90 -5.00
C ASN A 29 9.10 -17.03 -6.25
N ASP A 30 10.01 -16.04 -6.31
CA ASP A 30 10.17 -15.17 -7.48
C ASP A 30 10.52 -15.94 -8.75
N LYS A 31 11.26 -17.04 -8.64
CA LYS A 31 11.58 -17.94 -9.77
C LYS A 31 10.34 -18.55 -10.44
N ARG A 32 9.22 -18.56 -9.75
CA ARG A 32 7.94 -19.11 -10.23
C ARG A 32 6.89 -18.04 -10.44
N ASN A 33 7.23 -16.77 -10.23
CA ASN A 33 6.29 -15.68 -10.39
C ASN A 33 6.05 -15.40 -11.88
N PRO A 34 4.81 -15.54 -12.38
CA PRO A 34 4.49 -15.30 -13.78
C PRO A 34 4.29 -13.81 -14.10
N TYR A 35 4.47 -12.91 -13.12
CA TYR A 35 4.18 -11.47 -13.23
C TYR A 35 5.42 -10.60 -13.03
N LEU A 36 6.60 -11.04 -13.49
CA LEU A 36 7.80 -10.23 -13.45
C LEU A 36 7.85 -9.26 -14.63
N TYR A 37 7.96 -7.98 -14.32
CA TYR A 37 8.20 -6.91 -15.30
C TYR A 37 9.63 -6.42 -15.11
N GLY A 38 10.41 -6.47 -16.21
CA GLY A 38 11.79 -5.99 -16.21
C GLY A 38 11.89 -4.46 -16.21
N LEU A 39 13.11 -3.96 -16.12
CA LEU A 39 13.38 -2.51 -16.20
C LEU A 39 12.99 -1.88 -17.54
N ASP A 40 12.76 -2.70 -18.56
CA ASP A 40 12.23 -2.28 -19.88
C ASP A 40 10.69 -2.18 -19.92
N GLY A 41 10.02 -2.40 -18.78
CA GLY A 41 8.56 -2.38 -18.66
C GLY A 41 7.84 -3.56 -19.31
N LYS A 42 8.55 -4.63 -19.72
CA LYS A 42 7.97 -5.80 -20.35
C LYS A 42 7.94 -6.99 -19.39
N HIS A 43 6.99 -7.87 -19.66
CA HIS A 43 6.89 -9.14 -18.95
C HIS A 43 8.02 -10.10 -19.36
N HIS A 44 8.67 -10.71 -18.36
CA HIS A 44 9.77 -11.65 -18.52
C HIS A 44 9.66 -12.83 -17.56
N THR A 45 10.32 -13.92 -17.90
CA THR A 45 10.63 -14.99 -16.94
C THR A 45 11.73 -14.56 -15.98
N TYR A 46 11.87 -15.26 -14.88
CA TYR A 46 12.95 -14.97 -13.92
C TYR A 46 14.36 -15.07 -14.57
N GLU A 47 14.56 -16.07 -15.42
CA GLU A 47 15.82 -16.29 -16.13
C GLU A 47 16.14 -15.16 -17.12
N GLU A 48 15.12 -14.65 -17.80
CA GLU A 48 15.27 -13.49 -18.69
C GLU A 48 15.64 -12.24 -17.89
N VAL A 49 14.93 -11.94 -16.79
CA VAL A 49 15.28 -10.81 -15.91
C VAL A 49 16.70 -10.97 -15.39
N LEU A 50 17.07 -12.16 -14.91
CA LEU A 50 18.44 -12.45 -14.42
C LEU A 50 19.50 -12.18 -15.48
N SER A 51 19.23 -12.47 -16.76
CA SER A 51 20.16 -12.22 -17.87
C SER A 51 20.32 -10.72 -18.21
N MET A 52 19.37 -9.88 -17.81
CA MET A 52 19.33 -8.45 -18.11
C MET A 52 19.90 -7.57 -16.99
N VAL A 53 19.96 -8.12 -15.78
CA VAL A 53 20.37 -7.39 -14.58
C VAL A 53 21.88 -7.16 -14.56
N ASP A 54 22.29 -5.98 -14.08
CA ASP A 54 23.71 -5.67 -13.84
C ASP A 54 24.29 -6.61 -12.78
N PRO A 55 25.43 -7.28 -13.04
CA PRO A 55 26.05 -8.19 -12.07
C PRO A 55 26.38 -7.57 -10.71
N SER A 56 26.45 -6.25 -10.60
CA SER A 56 26.65 -5.54 -9.33
C SER A 56 25.55 -5.79 -8.31
N ILE A 57 24.38 -6.28 -8.74
CA ILE A 57 23.26 -6.65 -7.85
C ILE A 57 23.69 -7.74 -6.84
N GLU A 58 24.65 -8.59 -7.16
CA GLU A 58 25.19 -9.54 -6.18
C GLU A 58 25.67 -8.88 -4.89
N LYS A 59 26.23 -7.67 -4.96
CA LYS A 59 26.67 -6.90 -3.80
C LYS A 59 25.48 -6.44 -2.91
N GLN A 60 24.28 -6.42 -3.47
CA GLN A 60 23.07 -6.06 -2.75
C GLN A 60 22.49 -7.22 -1.91
N LEU A 61 23.03 -8.44 -2.12
CA LEU A 61 22.55 -9.66 -1.48
C LEU A 61 23.39 -10.05 -0.24
N ASP A 62 24.27 -9.17 0.20
CA ASP A 62 25.08 -9.38 1.39
C ASP A 62 24.19 -9.44 2.64
N PRO A 63 24.29 -10.47 3.50
CA PRO A 63 23.46 -10.62 4.69
C PRO A 63 23.60 -9.46 5.69
N GLU A 64 24.77 -8.82 5.81
CA GLU A 64 24.97 -7.67 6.69
C GLU A 64 24.22 -6.44 6.13
N LEU A 65 24.23 -6.28 4.80
CA LEU A 65 23.47 -5.24 4.13
C LEU A 65 21.95 -5.48 4.26
N TRP A 66 21.49 -6.73 4.16
CA TRP A 66 20.10 -7.09 4.41
C TRP A 66 19.66 -6.73 5.82
N GLN A 67 20.47 -7.09 6.83
CA GLN A 67 20.17 -6.75 8.22
C GLN A 67 20.10 -5.24 8.42
N LYS A 68 21.05 -4.49 7.88
CA LYS A 68 21.06 -3.02 7.95
C LYS A 68 19.80 -2.41 7.32
N ARG A 69 19.37 -2.89 6.16
CA ARG A 69 18.15 -2.42 5.49
C ARG A 69 16.90 -2.77 6.27
N TYR A 70 16.83 -3.99 6.78
CA TYR A 70 15.72 -4.42 7.63
C TYR A 70 15.59 -3.54 8.87
N ASP A 71 16.70 -3.29 9.56
CA ASP A 71 16.71 -2.44 10.77
C ASP A 71 16.25 -1.00 10.44
N ALA A 72 16.71 -0.44 9.32
CA ALA A 72 16.24 0.86 8.85
C ALA A 72 14.74 0.86 8.58
N CYS A 73 14.21 -0.18 7.93
CA CYS A 73 12.77 -0.33 7.69
C CYS A 73 11.98 -0.44 9.00
N GLN A 74 12.48 -1.19 10.02
CA GLN A 74 11.82 -1.26 11.33
C GLN A 74 11.79 0.10 12.05
N VAL A 75 12.86 0.88 11.95
CA VAL A 75 12.90 2.27 12.45
C VAL A 75 11.87 3.13 11.70
N GLY A 76 11.76 2.98 10.39
CA GLY A 76 10.74 3.65 9.58
C GLY A 76 9.32 3.33 10.05
N ILE A 77 8.98 2.05 10.20
CA ILE A 77 7.67 1.59 10.70
C ILE A 77 7.37 2.20 12.08
N ALA A 78 8.34 2.16 13.00
CA ALA A 78 8.19 2.75 14.33
C ALA A 78 7.95 4.28 14.26
N THR A 79 8.64 4.96 13.35
CA THR A 79 8.47 6.41 13.13
C THR A 79 7.05 6.74 12.63
N VAL A 80 6.50 5.95 11.69
CA VAL A 80 5.10 6.12 11.26
C VAL A 80 4.12 5.90 12.37
N SER A 81 4.29 4.79 13.10
CA SER A 81 3.44 4.48 14.25
C SER A 81 3.43 5.63 15.25
N GLN A 82 4.61 6.19 15.54
CA GLN A 82 4.75 7.35 16.42
C GLN A 82 4.03 8.58 15.86
N LYS A 83 4.25 8.91 14.58
CA LYS A 83 3.61 10.07 13.93
C LYS A 83 2.08 9.95 13.90
N LEU A 84 1.55 8.76 13.62
CA LEU A 84 0.12 8.49 13.70
C LEU A 84 -0.42 8.73 15.12
N ALA A 85 0.28 8.23 16.13
CA ALA A 85 -0.11 8.41 17.53
C ALA A 85 -0.06 9.89 17.98
N GLU A 86 0.96 10.64 17.55
CA GLU A 86 1.13 12.07 17.84
C GLU A 86 0.03 12.91 17.18
N ALA A 87 -0.46 12.51 16.00
CA ALA A 87 -1.50 13.21 15.26
C ALA A 87 -2.87 13.17 15.97
N LYS A 88 -3.09 12.25 16.91
CA LYS A 88 -4.34 12.12 17.71
C LYS A 88 -5.58 12.15 16.83
N VAL A 89 -5.61 11.32 15.81
CA VAL A 89 -6.72 11.22 14.87
C VAL A 89 -7.83 10.35 15.42
N ASP A 90 -9.05 10.62 14.97
CA ASP A 90 -10.27 9.88 15.34
C ASP A 90 -10.57 8.73 14.38
N ALA A 91 -10.08 8.83 13.13
CA ALA A 91 -10.24 7.81 12.10
C ALA A 91 -9.05 7.79 11.14
N VAL A 92 -8.83 6.67 10.50
CA VAL A 92 -7.78 6.48 9.51
C VAL A 92 -8.40 5.97 8.21
N ILE A 93 -8.17 6.64 7.11
CA ILE A 93 -8.48 6.15 5.78
C ILE A 93 -7.23 5.42 5.27
N VAL A 94 -7.34 4.14 4.96
CA VAL A 94 -6.25 3.37 4.36
C VAL A 94 -6.57 3.11 2.89
N ILE A 95 -5.68 3.57 2.01
CA ILE A 95 -5.75 3.31 0.58
C ILE A 95 -4.77 2.16 0.31
N GLY A 96 -5.31 1.02 -0.07
CA GLY A 96 -4.55 -0.21 -0.34
C GLY A 96 -5.15 -0.96 -1.52
N ASP A 97 -4.50 -2.02 -1.91
CA ASP A 97 -5.00 -2.93 -2.94
C ASP A 97 -5.67 -4.16 -2.32
N ASP A 98 -6.37 -4.90 -3.16
CA ASP A 98 -6.91 -6.22 -2.88
C ASP A 98 -6.31 -7.22 -3.88
N GLN A 99 -5.65 -8.25 -3.38
CA GLN A 99 -5.02 -9.28 -4.20
C GLN A 99 -5.83 -10.58 -4.16
N GLU A 100 -7.10 -10.50 -4.58
CA GLU A 100 -8.08 -11.60 -4.55
C GLU A 100 -8.43 -12.10 -3.14
N GLU A 101 -8.30 -11.24 -2.14
CA GLU A 101 -8.63 -11.55 -0.75
C GLU A 101 -10.13 -11.35 -0.46
N ILE A 102 -10.70 -10.27 -0.98
CA ILE A 102 -12.12 -9.92 -0.85
C ILE A 102 -12.83 -10.05 -2.19
N PHE A 103 -12.25 -9.47 -3.25
CA PHE A 103 -12.78 -9.49 -4.60
C PHE A 103 -12.04 -10.50 -5.46
N HIS A 104 -12.74 -11.10 -6.42
CA HIS A 104 -12.21 -12.12 -7.31
C HIS A 104 -12.60 -11.82 -8.77
N GLU A 105 -12.04 -12.57 -9.72
CA GLU A 105 -12.24 -12.35 -11.15
C GLU A 105 -13.72 -12.28 -11.57
N ASN A 106 -14.62 -12.95 -10.83
CA ASN A 106 -16.06 -12.89 -11.09
C ASN A 106 -16.68 -11.51 -10.79
N ASN A 107 -16.05 -10.68 -9.97
CA ASN A 107 -16.50 -9.33 -9.65
C ASN A 107 -15.36 -8.52 -9.00
N PHE A 108 -14.46 -7.99 -9.82
CA PHE A 108 -13.32 -7.18 -9.34
C PHE A 108 -13.56 -5.70 -9.65
N PRO A 109 -13.97 -4.88 -8.67
CA PRO A 109 -14.20 -3.46 -8.87
C PRO A 109 -12.89 -2.69 -9.01
N ALA A 110 -12.88 -1.61 -9.81
CA ALA A 110 -11.74 -0.71 -9.91
C ALA A 110 -11.43 0.01 -8.58
N MET A 111 -12.48 0.33 -7.82
CA MET A 111 -12.44 1.06 -6.55
C MET A 111 -13.57 0.59 -5.67
N ALA A 112 -13.29 0.33 -4.40
CA ALA A 112 -14.30 -0.08 -3.43
C ALA A 112 -14.02 0.48 -2.04
N ILE A 113 -15.07 0.62 -1.21
CA ILE A 113 -14.97 0.98 0.20
C ILE A 113 -15.71 -0.04 1.04
N TYR A 114 -15.07 -0.53 2.09
CA TYR A 114 -15.73 -1.33 3.12
C TYR A 114 -16.29 -0.42 4.21
N TRP A 115 -17.57 -0.66 4.62
CA TRP A 115 -18.29 0.18 5.58
C TRP A 115 -19.09 -0.62 6.64
N GLY A 116 -18.73 -1.88 6.88
CA GLY A 116 -19.25 -2.62 8.04
C GLY A 116 -18.81 -1.99 9.36
N ASP A 117 -19.42 -2.38 10.47
CA ASP A 117 -19.06 -1.84 11.80
C ASP A 117 -17.68 -2.32 12.26
N THR A 118 -17.35 -3.55 11.90
CA THR A 118 -16.04 -4.18 12.12
C THR A 118 -15.57 -4.89 10.85
N ILE A 119 -14.29 -5.19 10.79
CA ILE A 119 -13.70 -6.02 9.76
C ILE A 119 -12.81 -7.10 10.40
N ALA A 120 -13.04 -8.36 10.01
CA ALA A 120 -12.31 -9.49 10.54
C ALA A 120 -10.92 -9.62 9.93
N ASN A 121 -9.91 -9.86 10.75
CA ASN A 121 -8.69 -10.54 10.34
C ASN A 121 -8.88 -12.05 10.58
N VAL A 122 -8.81 -12.84 9.52
CA VAL A 122 -9.08 -14.29 9.59
C VAL A 122 -7.85 -15.07 9.12
N PRO A 123 -6.96 -15.51 10.02
CA PRO A 123 -5.74 -16.22 9.64
C PRO A 123 -5.97 -17.54 8.91
N GLU A 124 -7.11 -18.19 9.16
CA GLU A 124 -7.44 -19.50 8.59
C GLU A 124 -8.31 -19.46 7.33
N GLY A 125 -8.91 -18.32 6.99
CA GLY A 125 -9.83 -18.18 5.86
C GLY A 125 -9.19 -18.55 4.53
N LEU A 126 -9.10 -17.61 3.64
CA LEU A 126 -8.44 -17.73 2.33
C LEU A 126 -7.07 -18.44 2.38
N GLN A 127 -6.45 -18.44 3.54
CA GLN A 127 -5.11 -18.90 3.80
C GLN A 127 -4.94 -20.38 4.07
N ALA A 128 -5.99 -21.16 4.20
CA ALA A 128 -5.86 -22.60 4.13
C ALA A 128 -5.16 -23.04 2.81
N ALA A 129 -5.35 -22.27 1.75
CA ALA A 129 -4.61 -22.38 0.50
C ALA A 129 -3.24 -21.64 0.52
N LEU A 130 -3.07 -20.64 1.40
CA LEU A 130 -1.91 -19.75 1.47
C LEU A 130 -1.16 -19.88 2.81
N LYS A 131 -0.98 -21.09 3.35
CA LYS A 131 -0.22 -21.34 4.61
C LYS A 131 1.13 -20.62 4.73
N ARG A 132 1.58 -19.99 3.63
CA ARG A 132 2.81 -19.19 3.53
C ARG A 132 2.62 -17.72 3.90
N ALA A 133 1.40 -17.26 4.16
CA ALA A 133 1.07 -15.85 4.36
C ALA A 133 0.80 -15.47 5.83
N ALA A 134 1.30 -16.24 6.80
CA ALA A 134 1.20 -15.89 8.23
C ALA A 134 1.82 -14.51 8.54
N TRP A 135 2.77 -14.06 7.74
CA TRP A 135 3.35 -12.73 7.82
C TRP A 135 2.33 -11.62 7.54
N ALA A 136 1.32 -11.89 6.71
CA ALA A 136 0.33 -10.91 6.29
C ALA A 136 -0.81 -10.76 7.30
N TYR A 137 -1.21 -11.86 7.94
CA TYR A 137 -2.46 -11.91 8.71
C TYR A 137 -2.26 -12.27 10.18
N GLY A 138 -1.03 -12.59 10.59
CA GLY A 138 -0.76 -13.04 11.94
C GLY A 138 -1.31 -14.45 12.20
N LEU A 139 -1.53 -14.78 13.47
CA LEU A 139 -1.94 -16.12 13.92
C LEU A 139 -3.29 -16.12 14.62
N GLU A 140 -3.91 -14.96 14.84
CA GLU A 140 -5.14 -14.83 15.63
C GLU A 140 -6.26 -14.24 14.78
N GLU A 141 -7.44 -14.83 14.90
CA GLU A 141 -8.68 -14.21 14.42
C GLU A 141 -9.02 -13.03 15.32
N LYS A 142 -9.27 -11.86 14.71
CA LYS A 142 -9.56 -10.63 15.44
C LYS A 142 -10.46 -9.70 14.65
N GLU A 143 -11.44 -9.13 15.31
CA GLU A 143 -12.27 -8.06 14.77
C GLU A 143 -11.65 -6.69 15.06
N TYR A 144 -11.61 -5.84 14.04
CA TYR A 144 -11.12 -4.48 14.14
C TYR A 144 -12.23 -3.47 13.83
N PRO A 145 -12.27 -2.32 14.53
CA PRO A 145 -13.31 -1.33 14.31
C PRO A 145 -13.15 -0.62 12.96
N VAL A 146 -14.25 -0.36 12.29
CA VAL A 146 -14.31 0.45 11.06
C VAL A 146 -14.98 1.79 11.37
N ALA A 147 -14.52 2.88 10.76
CA ALA A 147 -15.18 4.18 10.83
C ALA A 147 -16.36 4.21 9.84
N SER A 148 -17.40 3.42 10.14
CA SER A 148 -18.51 3.09 9.24
C SER A 148 -19.30 4.30 8.78
N ASP A 149 -19.52 5.27 9.66
CA ASP A 149 -20.23 6.52 9.37
C ASP A 149 -19.45 7.40 8.38
N LEU A 150 -18.11 7.52 8.57
CA LEU A 150 -17.24 8.18 7.62
C LEU A 150 -17.20 7.42 6.29
N ALA A 151 -17.05 6.10 6.33
CA ALA A 151 -17.02 5.27 5.13
C ALA A 151 -18.29 5.39 4.30
N PHE A 152 -19.46 5.35 4.96
CA PHE A 152 -20.76 5.52 4.30
C PHE A 152 -20.92 6.91 3.69
N HIS A 153 -20.52 7.96 4.43
CA HIS A 153 -20.53 9.33 3.92
C HIS A 153 -19.61 9.48 2.69
N MET A 154 -18.41 8.92 2.75
CA MET A 154 -17.45 8.94 1.64
C MET A 154 -18.02 8.29 0.38
N ILE A 155 -18.68 7.14 0.49
CA ILE A 155 -19.29 6.47 -0.67
C ILE A 155 -20.26 7.42 -1.36
N GLY A 156 -21.19 8.04 -0.62
CA GLY A 156 -22.15 8.98 -1.19
C GLY A 156 -21.49 10.22 -1.82
N SER A 157 -20.53 10.82 -1.12
CA SER A 157 -19.81 12.00 -1.61
C SER A 157 -18.98 11.71 -2.87
N LEU A 158 -18.33 10.54 -2.95
CA LEU A 158 -17.56 10.13 -4.12
C LEU A 158 -18.46 9.84 -5.33
N MET A 159 -19.66 9.27 -5.12
CA MET A 159 -20.64 9.10 -6.18
C MET A 159 -21.10 10.45 -6.76
N GLU A 160 -21.33 11.46 -5.92
CA GLU A 160 -21.64 12.82 -6.38
C GLU A 160 -20.46 13.45 -7.15
N ASP A 161 -19.22 13.12 -6.79
CA ASP A 161 -18.02 13.55 -7.50
C ASP A 161 -17.66 12.63 -8.71
N GLN A 162 -18.63 11.83 -9.19
CA GLN A 162 -18.53 10.98 -10.41
C GLN A 162 -17.51 9.83 -10.31
N PHE A 163 -17.32 9.31 -9.11
CA PHE A 163 -16.60 8.05 -8.89
C PHE A 163 -17.60 6.92 -8.68
N ASP A 164 -17.63 5.97 -9.62
CA ASP A 164 -18.45 4.76 -9.52
C ASP A 164 -17.85 3.82 -8.45
N MET A 165 -18.20 4.09 -7.19
CA MET A 165 -17.68 3.35 -6.06
C MET A 165 -18.45 2.05 -5.83
N ALA A 166 -17.76 0.92 -5.91
CA ALA A 166 -18.27 -0.29 -5.30
C ALA A 166 -18.20 -0.21 -3.77
N HIS A 167 -19.02 -0.98 -3.09
CA HIS A 167 -18.96 -1.03 -1.63
C HIS A 167 -19.25 -2.43 -1.09
N SER A 168 -18.71 -2.71 0.10
CA SER A 168 -19.02 -3.91 0.86
C SER A 168 -19.35 -3.54 2.30
N ARG A 169 -20.37 -4.17 2.87
CA ARG A 169 -20.78 -3.99 4.27
C ARG A 169 -20.41 -5.18 5.14
N TYR A 170 -20.26 -6.32 4.54
CA TYR A 170 -19.84 -7.57 5.21
C TYR A 170 -18.98 -8.39 4.28
N LEU A 171 -18.15 -9.23 4.87
CA LEU A 171 -17.34 -10.20 4.15
C LEU A 171 -18.08 -11.55 4.12
N ASN A 172 -17.78 -12.38 3.13
CA ASN A 172 -18.29 -13.73 3.11
C ASN A 172 -17.72 -14.55 4.30
N LYS A 173 -18.43 -15.58 4.70
CA LYS A 173 -17.96 -16.46 5.77
C LYS A 173 -16.56 -17.01 5.45
N GLY A 174 -15.61 -16.80 6.36
CA GLY A 174 -14.23 -17.21 6.23
C GLY A 174 -13.34 -16.29 5.40
N GLN A 175 -13.88 -15.16 4.91
CA GLN A 175 -13.07 -14.08 4.38
C GLN A 175 -12.63 -13.12 5.49
N GLY A 176 -11.44 -12.58 5.37
CA GLY A 176 -10.92 -11.51 6.20
C GLY A 176 -10.52 -10.29 5.38
N MET A 177 -10.11 -9.24 6.06
CA MET A 177 -9.51 -8.08 5.39
C MET A 177 -8.23 -8.47 4.65
N GLY A 178 -7.91 -7.76 3.59
CA GLY A 178 -6.65 -7.95 2.86
C GLY A 178 -5.42 -7.56 3.69
N HIS A 179 -4.29 -8.12 3.30
CA HIS A 179 -2.99 -7.92 3.97
C HIS A 179 -2.58 -6.43 4.06
N ALA A 180 -2.94 -5.63 3.05
CA ALA A 180 -2.65 -4.20 3.01
C ALA A 180 -3.26 -3.45 4.21
N PHE A 181 -4.45 -3.83 4.65
CA PHE A 181 -5.17 -3.23 5.78
C PHE A 181 -4.73 -3.84 7.10
N ASN A 182 -4.53 -5.16 7.12
CA ASN A 182 -4.07 -5.84 8.33
C ASN A 182 -2.68 -5.36 8.77
N PHE A 183 -1.78 -5.08 7.82
CA PHE A 183 -0.47 -4.51 8.12
C PHE A 183 -0.58 -3.19 8.89
N VAL A 184 -1.49 -2.33 8.51
CA VAL A 184 -1.69 -1.04 9.20
C VAL A 184 -2.19 -1.26 10.63
N TYR A 185 -3.15 -2.15 10.87
CA TYR A 185 -3.60 -2.46 12.22
C TYR A 185 -2.50 -3.07 13.07
N THR A 186 -1.78 -4.05 12.55
CA THR A 186 -0.84 -4.86 13.34
C THR A 186 0.53 -4.21 13.51
N ARG A 187 1.01 -3.48 12.49
CA ARG A 187 2.38 -2.97 12.46
C ARG A 187 2.46 -1.45 12.68
N ILE A 188 1.44 -0.71 12.26
CA ILE A 188 1.41 0.76 12.41
C ILE A 188 0.62 1.16 13.65
N MET A 189 -0.60 0.67 13.84
CA MET A 189 -1.43 1.03 14.99
C MET A 189 -1.05 0.26 16.25
N GLN A 190 -0.67 -1.02 16.10
CA GLN A 190 -0.30 -1.90 17.21
C GLN A 190 -1.40 -1.95 18.30
N ASP A 191 -1.08 -1.49 19.53
CA ASP A 191 -2.03 -1.47 20.64
C ASP A 191 -2.98 -0.25 20.62
N LYS A 192 -2.70 0.75 19.78
CA LYS A 192 -3.49 1.99 19.67
C LYS A 192 -4.43 1.93 18.48
N ILE A 193 -5.39 1.02 18.55
CA ILE A 193 -6.34 0.80 17.46
C ILE A 193 -7.23 2.03 17.25
N ILE A 194 -7.23 2.53 16.02
CA ILE A 194 -8.06 3.63 15.54
C ILE A 194 -9.02 3.06 14.49
N PRO A 195 -10.32 3.40 14.49
CA PRO A 195 -11.24 2.96 13.47
C PRO A 195 -10.76 3.31 12.05
N MET A 196 -10.77 2.34 11.14
CA MET A 196 -10.26 2.49 9.76
C MET A 196 -11.41 2.59 8.76
N VAL A 197 -11.20 3.31 7.67
CA VAL A 197 -11.95 3.19 6.42
C VAL A 197 -11.07 2.46 5.40
N PRO A 198 -11.33 1.19 5.09
CA PRO A 198 -10.63 0.48 4.02
C PRO A 198 -11.08 0.99 2.65
N VAL A 199 -10.17 1.57 1.87
CA VAL A 199 -10.36 1.99 0.48
C VAL A 199 -9.51 1.09 -0.40
N MET A 200 -10.15 0.23 -1.18
CA MET A 200 -9.50 -0.77 -2.03
C MET A 200 -9.42 -0.27 -3.47
N LEU A 201 -8.20 -0.24 -4.00
CA LEU A 201 -7.95 0.01 -5.41
C LEU A 201 -7.56 -1.28 -6.11
N ASN A 202 -8.16 -1.55 -7.27
CA ASN A 202 -7.63 -2.57 -8.16
C ASN A 202 -6.36 -2.03 -8.84
N THR A 203 -5.23 -2.15 -8.18
CA THR A 203 -3.96 -1.74 -8.76
C THR A 203 -3.38 -2.81 -9.69
N TYR A 204 -3.64 -4.08 -9.37
CA TYR A 204 -2.91 -5.23 -9.87
C TYR A 204 -3.55 -5.90 -11.09
N PHE A 205 -4.88 -6.12 -11.10
CA PHE A 205 -5.56 -6.96 -12.08
C PHE A 205 -6.17 -6.16 -13.23
N PRO A 206 -5.68 -6.33 -14.49
CA PRO A 206 -6.35 -5.73 -15.64
C PRO A 206 -7.75 -6.34 -15.84
N PRO A 207 -8.69 -5.67 -16.55
CA PRO A 207 -8.45 -4.49 -17.40
C PRO A 207 -8.86 -3.14 -16.79
N ASN A 208 -9.40 -3.10 -15.58
CA ASN A 208 -10.06 -1.92 -15.02
C ASN A 208 -9.25 -1.17 -13.94
N GLN A 209 -7.94 -1.32 -13.95
CA GLN A 209 -7.03 -0.59 -13.07
C GLN A 209 -7.16 0.92 -13.28
N PRO A 210 -7.33 1.73 -12.22
CA PRO A 210 -7.38 3.18 -12.35
C PRO A 210 -6.04 3.73 -12.90
N THR A 211 -6.12 4.78 -13.72
CA THR A 211 -4.93 5.49 -14.17
C THR A 211 -4.29 6.25 -13.00
N PRO A 212 -3.01 6.63 -13.07
CA PRO A 212 -2.39 7.50 -12.07
C PRO A 212 -3.20 8.78 -11.83
N GLU A 213 -3.62 9.47 -12.88
CA GLU A 213 -4.46 10.67 -12.79
C GLU A 213 -5.80 10.37 -12.10
N ARG A 214 -6.45 9.24 -12.43
CA ARG A 214 -7.72 8.84 -11.79
C ARG A 214 -7.52 8.54 -10.31
N SER A 215 -6.40 7.92 -9.93
CA SER A 215 -6.04 7.65 -8.54
C SER A 215 -5.81 8.96 -7.76
N TYR A 216 -5.10 9.90 -8.34
CA TYR A 216 -4.85 11.21 -7.73
C TYR A 216 -6.16 12.00 -7.51
N ARG A 217 -7.01 12.04 -8.54
CA ARG A 217 -8.33 12.69 -8.46
C ARG A 217 -9.25 12.02 -7.43
N LEU A 218 -9.16 10.69 -7.26
CA LEU A 218 -9.85 10.01 -6.17
C LEU A 218 -9.39 10.55 -4.81
N GLY A 219 -8.08 10.74 -4.64
CA GLY A 219 -7.53 11.34 -3.43
C GLY A 219 -8.10 12.73 -3.15
N GLN A 220 -8.13 13.60 -4.16
CA GLN A 220 -8.74 14.93 -4.02
C GLN A 220 -10.23 14.85 -3.62
N ALA A 221 -10.97 13.93 -4.22
CA ALA A 221 -12.38 13.69 -3.89
C ALA A 221 -12.55 13.12 -2.47
N ILE A 222 -11.63 12.27 -2.00
CA ILE A 222 -11.60 11.80 -0.61
C ILE A 222 -11.40 12.97 0.36
N ASN A 223 -10.47 13.88 0.09
CA ASN A 223 -10.27 15.06 0.94
C ASN A 223 -11.54 15.93 1.00
N LYS A 224 -12.18 16.18 -0.13
CA LYS A 224 -13.45 16.90 -0.21
C LYS A 224 -14.55 16.18 0.55
N ALA A 225 -14.65 14.85 0.46
CA ALA A 225 -15.60 14.04 1.21
C ALA A 225 -15.37 14.17 2.72
N VAL A 226 -14.13 14.13 3.19
CA VAL A 226 -13.81 14.35 4.61
C VAL A 226 -14.24 15.76 5.04
N GLN A 227 -13.90 16.79 4.27
CA GLN A 227 -14.27 18.17 4.61
C GLN A 227 -15.79 18.40 4.64
N SER A 228 -16.57 17.68 3.83
CA SER A 228 -18.03 17.77 3.80
C SER A 228 -18.73 16.92 4.88
N TRP A 229 -17.98 16.06 5.57
CA TRP A 229 -18.52 15.27 6.67
C TRP A 229 -18.85 16.18 7.85
N ASP A 230 -20.13 16.21 8.24
CA ASP A 230 -20.62 17.07 9.36
C ASP A 230 -20.15 16.52 10.71
N ASN A 231 -18.87 16.70 10.98
CA ASN A 231 -18.21 16.22 12.18
C ASN A 231 -16.96 17.06 12.47
N ASP A 232 -16.48 17.06 13.70
CA ASP A 232 -15.29 17.79 14.15
C ASP A 232 -14.13 16.82 14.40
N LYS A 233 -13.92 15.92 13.43
CA LYS A 233 -12.99 14.81 13.53
C LYS A 233 -11.68 15.06 12.79
N ARG A 234 -10.61 14.56 13.35
CA ARG A 234 -9.27 14.54 12.76
C ARG A 234 -9.06 13.21 12.06
N VAL A 235 -8.66 13.24 10.80
CA VAL A 235 -8.51 12.06 9.96
C VAL A 235 -7.07 11.92 9.47
N ALA A 236 -6.53 10.70 9.49
CA ALA A 236 -5.31 10.37 8.77
C ALA A 236 -5.63 9.67 7.45
N VAL A 237 -4.77 9.83 6.45
CA VAL A 237 -4.77 9.00 5.24
C VAL A 237 -3.47 8.23 5.16
N ILE A 238 -3.53 6.93 4.89
CA ILE A 238 -2.36 6.07 4.78
C ILE A 238 -2.37 5.35 3.43
N ALA A 239 -1.29 5.54 2.63
CA ALA A 239 -0.98 4.66 1.53
C ALA A 239 -0.40 3.35 2.07
N SER A 240 -1.03 2.22 1.78
CA SER A 240 -0.49 0.89 2.05
C SER A 240 -0.11 0.22 0.75
N GLY A 241 1.19 0.03 0.54
CA GLY A 241 1.74 -0.53 -0.68
C GLY A 241 3.22 -0.16 -0.87
N GLY A 242 4.00 -1.05 -1.51
CA GLY A 242 5.39 -0.77 -1.85
C GLY A 242 5.53 0.22 -3.03
N LEU A 243 6.76 0.64 -3.29
CA LEU A 243 7.12 1.22 -4.58
C LEU A 243 7.41 0.07 -5.57
N SER A 244 8.49 0.16 -6.36
CA SER A 244 8.73 -0.88 -7.35
C SER A 244 8.94 -2.27 -6.72
N HIS A 245 8.25 -3.27 -7.23
CA HIS A 245 8.40 -4.70 -7.01
C HIS A 245 7.57 -5.48 -8.08
N PHE A 246 7.79 -6.73 -8.39
CA PHE A 246 8.79 -7.62 -7.80
C PHE A 246 10.23 -7.28 -8.23
N VAL A 247 10.49 -6.80 -9.44
CA VAL A 247 11.79 -6.30 -9.87
C VAL A 247 11.93 -4.85 -9.39
N ILE A 248 12.98 -4.57 -8.62
CA ILE A 248 13.21 -3.22 -8.11
C ILE A 248 13.67 -2.31 -9.25
N ASN A 249 13.00 -1.18 -9.40
CA ASN A 249 13.35 -0.11 -10.33
C ASN A 249 13.58 1.20 -9.56
N GLU A 250 14.82 1.38 -9.08
CA GLU A 250 15.17 2.56 -8.27
C GLU A 250 14.98 3.88 -9.02
N GLU A 251 15.06 3.88 -10.36
CA GLU A 251 14.83 5.10 -11.15
C GLU A 251 13.36 5.56 -11.04
N ILE A 252 12.42 4.64 -11.18
CA ILE A 252 10.99 4.93 -11.01
C ILE A 252 10.69 5.31 -9.57
N ASP A 253 11.26 4.61 -8.60
CA ASP A 253 11.07 4.90 -7.19
C ASP A 253 11.53 6.31 -6.83
N GLN A 254 12.73 6.70 -7.26
CA GLN A 254 13.28 8.05 -7.01
C GLN A 254 12.47 9.13 -7.75
N ARG A 255 11.97 8.84 -8.95
CA ARG A 255 11.08 9.74 -9.68
C ARG A 255 9.79 9.97 -8.88
N VAL A 256 9.11 8.91 -8.46
CA VAL A 256 7.88 9.00 -7.66
C VAL A 256 8.11 9.80 -6.37
N ILE A 257 9.18 9.50 -5.63
CA ILE A 257 9.54 10.22 -4.39
C ILE A 257 9.72 11.71 -4.67
N LYS A 258 10.50 12.06 -5.69
CA LYS A 258 10.72 13.45 -6.07
C LYS A 258 9.43 14.16 -6.44
N ASP A 259 8.56 13.52 -7.23
CA ASP A 259 7.31 14.10 -7.68
C ASP A 259 6.33 14.32 -6.51
N LEU A 260 6.35 13.43 -5.51
CA LEU A 260 5.64 13.62 -4.25
C LEU A 260 6.21 14.81 -3.43
N GLU A 261 7.53 14.91 -3.30
CA GLU A 261 8.21 16.01 -2.59
C GLU A 261 7.95 17.37 -3.22
N THR A 262 7.96 17.43 -4.54
CA THR A 262 7.75 18.67 -5.30
C THR A 262 6.28 18.96 -5.59
N LYS A 263 5.36 18.07 -5.17
CA LYS A 263 3.93 18.13 -5.48
C LYS A 263 3.65 18.23 -6.98
N ASN A 264 4.45 17.58 -7.78
CA ASN A 264 4.33 17.59 -9.23
C ASN A 264 3.34 16.51 -9.70
N ALA A 265 2.06 16.82 -9.61
CA ALA A 265 1.00 15.92 -10.00
C ALA A 265 1.09 15.47 -11.47
N GLN A 266 1.51 16.36 -12.38
CA GLN A 266 1.59 16.03 -13.80
C GLN A 266 2.63 14.93 -14.07
N ASP A 267 3.80 14.99 -13.45
CA ASP A 267 4.83 13.96 -13.62
C ASP A 267 4.40 12.61 -13.04
N LEU A 268 3.57 12.61 -11.99
CA LEU A 268 2.91 11.38 -11.50
C LEU A 268 1.90 10.83 -12.50
N PHE A 269 1.16 11.69 -13.23
CA PHE A 269 0.20 11.25 -14.27
C PHE A 269 0.92 10.63 -15.47
N ASP A 270 2.11 11.15 -15.78
CA ASP A 270 2.95 10.75 -16.92
C ASP A 270 3.87 9.56 -16.60
N LEU A 271 3.67 8.90 -15.46
CA LEU A 271 4.39 7.65 -15.16
C LEU A 271 4.04 6.58 -16.20
N PRO A 272 5.03 5.94 -16.83
CA PRO A 272 4.79 4.90 -17.81
C PRO A 272 4.03 3.73 -17.19
N ARG A 273 2.90 3.36 -17.77
CA ARG A 273 2.00 2.34 -17.20
C ARG A 273 2.66 0.98 -17.07
N GLU A 274 3.56 0.66 -17.98
CA GLU A 274 4.34 -0.58 -18.01
C GLU A 274 5.24 -0.70 -16.78
N HIS A 275 5.73 0.41 -16.23
CA HIS A 275 6.58 0.43 -15.03
C HIS A 275 5.79 0.44 -13.71
N ILE A 276 4.49 0.67 -13.77
CA ILE A 276 3.58 0.62 -12.63
C ILE A 276 2.55 -0.51 -12.80
N SER A 277 3.03 -1.67 -13.25
CA SER A 277 2.27 -2.91 -13.43
C SER A 277 2.73 -3.97 -12.43
N SER A 278 1.98 -5.06 -12.29
CA SER A 278 2.28 -6.10 -11.30
C SER A 278 2.43 -5.51 -9.89
N GLY A 279 3.42 -5.93 -9.11
CA GLY A 279 3.69 -5.39 -7.78
C GLY A 279 3.84 -3.87 -7.75
N SER A 280 4.65 -3.28 -8.66
CA SER A 280 4.84 -1.82 -8.77
C SER A 280 3.54 -1.04 -8.99
N SER A 281 2.44 -1.72 -9.27
CA SER A 281 1.12 -1.10 -9.42
C SER A 281 0.61 -0.41 -8.15
N GLU A 282 1.10 -0.82 -6.99
CA GLU A 282 0.76 -0.24 -5.67
C GLU A 282 1.21 1.22 -5.52
N ILE A 283 2.10 1.72 -6.39
CA ILE A 283 2.43 3.15 -6.49
C ILE A 283 1.14 4.00 -6.63
N ARG A 284 0.06 3.45 -7.19
CA ARG A 284 -1.25 4.14 -7.28
C ARG A 284 -1.85 4.46 -5.92
N ASN A 285 -1.56 3.67 -4.87
CA ASN A 285 -2.01 3.95 -3.51
C ASN A 285 -1.32 5.23 -2.97
N TRP A 286 -0.04 5.41 -3.29
CA TRP A 286 0.72 6.62 -2.96
C TRP A 286 0.21 7.84 -3.74
N ILE A 287 -0.06 7.67 -5.02
CA ILE A 287 -0.62 8.73 -5.88
C ILE A 287 -1.99 9.19 -5.36
N ALA A 288 -2.86 8.26 -4.97
CA ALA A 288 -4.16 8.61 -4.40
C ALA A 288 -4.01 9.33 -3.05
N THR A 289 -3.08 8.86 -2.20
CA THR A 289 -2.79 9.54 -0.92
C THR A 289 -2.23 10.94 -1.15
N ALA A 290 -1.36 11.14 -2.15
CA ALA A 290 -0.87 12.47 -2.52
C ALA A 290 -2.01 13.42 -2.89
N GLY A 291 -2.97 12.97 -3.69
CA GLY A 291 -4.17 13.75 -4.02
C GLY A 291 -5.01 14.11 -2.80
N ALA A 292 -5.14 13.19 -1.82
CA ALA A 292 -5.88 13.46 -0.60
C ALA A 292 -5.18 14.44 0.35
N THR A 293 -3.87 14.59 0.21
CA THR A 293 -3.00 15.34 1.13
C THR A 293 -2.25 16.49 0.47
N GLU A 294 -2.75 17.03 -0.67
CA GLU A 294 -2.13 18.14 -1.40
C GLU A 294 -1.82 19.37 -0.52
N HIS A 295 -2.64 19.63 0.48
CA HIS A 295 -2.49 20.72 1.43
C HIS A 295 -1.39 20.49 2.47
N LEU A 296 -0.82 19.29 2.56
CA LEU A 296 0.26 18.93 3.49
C LEU A 296 1.59 18.85 2.74
N ASP A 297 2.69 19.10 3.45
CA ASP A 297 4.02 18.94 2.88
C ASP A 297 4.49 17.49 3.00
N PHE A 298 5.06 16.96 1.93
CA PHE A 298 5.66 15.63 1.93
C PHE A 298 7.07 15.68 2.52
N LYS A 299 7.40 14.66 3.31
CA LYS A 299 8.76 14.45 3.80
C LYS A 299 9.10 12.98 3.73
N LEU A 300 10.08 12.63 2.93
CA LEU A 300 10.65 11.29 2.94
C LEU A 300 11.39 11.06 4.28
N ILE A 301 11.13 9.93 4.94
CA ILE A 301 11.90 9.53 6.12
C ILE A 301 13.18 8.82 5.69
N ASP A 302 13.07 7.84 4.80
CA ASP A 302 14.19 7.08 4.25
C ASP A 302 13.75 6.36 2.96
N TYR A 303 14.67 5.72 2.24
CA TYR A 303 14.39 4.81 1.13
C TYR A 303 15.34 3.61 1.20
N ALA A 304 14.79 2.40 1.17
CA ALA A 304 15.57 1.17 1.24
C ALA A 304 15.18 0.20 0.11
N PRO A 305 16.02 0.02 -0.91
CA PRO A 305 15.81 -1.01 -1.93
C PRO A 305 16.21 -2.38 -1.36
N CYS A 306 15.23 -3.16 -0.94
CA CYS A 306 15.44 -4.46 -0.31
C CYS A 306 15.49 -5.57 -1.35
N TYR A 307 16.60 -5.66 -2.08
CA TYR A 307 16.88 -6.76 -2.99
C TYR A 307 16.96 -8.09 -2.26
N ARG A 308 16.41 -9.16 -2.88
CA ARG A 308 16.39 -10.50 -2.30
C ARG A 308 16.85 -11.61 -3.24
N SER A 309 17.07 -11.31 -4.53
CA SER A 309 17.58 -12.29 -5.50
C SER A 309 18.56 -11.69 -6.50
N PRO A 310 19.40 -12.54 -7.15
CA PRO A 310 20.31 -12.10 -8.21
C PRO A 310 19.62 -11.48 -9.43
N ALA A 311 18.34 -11.76 -9.66
CA ALA A 311 17.54 -11.15 -10.72
C ALA A 311 17.05 -9.73 -10.33
N GLY A 312 17.53 -9.13 -9.24
CA GLY A 312 17.10 -7.81 -8.80
C GLY A 312 15.68 -7.76 -8.26
N THR A 313 15.13 -8.92 -7.88
CA THR A 313 13.81 -8.94 -7.24
C THR A 313 13.89 -8.51 -5.77
N GLY A 314 12.81 -7.95 -5.29
CA GLY A 314 12.67 -7.40 -3.95
C GLY A 314 11.54 -6.40 -3.89
N CYS A 315 11.69 -5.40 -3.04
CA CYS A 315 10.75 -4.28 -2.99
C CYS A 315 11.49 -2.99 -2.62
N GLY A 316 11.17 -1.91 -3.30
CA GLY A 316 11.54 -0.56 -2.91
C GLY A 316 10.65 -0.09 -1.75
N PHE A 317 11.24 0.21 -0.63
CA PHE A 317 10.53 0.71 0.54
C PHE A 317 10.81 2.20 0.73
N PRO A 318 9.85 3.08 0.47
CA PRO A 318 9.89 4.37 1.12
C PRO A 318 9.44 4.15 2.57
N PRO A 319 10.28 4.39 3.56
CA PRO A 319 9.79 4.56 4.90
C PRO A 319 8.90 5.78 4.92
N PRO A 320 7.84 5.71 5.69
CA PRO A 320 6.74 6.65 5.61
C PRO A 320 7.12 8.03 6.12
N GLY A 321 6.72 9.03 5.38
CA GLY A 321 6.89 10.43 5.72
C GLY A 321 5.72 11.26 5.27
N GLY A 322 5.30 12.10 6.14
CA GLY A 322 4.32 13.16 5.97
C GLY A 322 4.04 13.75 7.35
N SER A 323 4.63 14.88 7.64
CA SER A 323 4.28 15.64 8.84
C SER A 323 3.84 17.02 8.40
N PRO A 324 2.75 17.57 8.92
CA PRO A 324 2.58 18.99 8.90
C PRO A 324 3.74 19.58 9.74
N GLN A 325 4.49 20.49 9.16
CA GLN A 325 5.22 21.45 9.99
C GLN A 325 4.20 22.55 10.36
N PRO A 326 4.23 23.01 11.63
CA PRO A 326 3.34 24.07 12.09
C PRO A 326 3.61 25.37 11.36
#